data_a06e7f6cb3932fcbd4a48fd1ae15fe45
#
_entry.id   a06e7f6cb3932fcbd4a48fd1ae15fe45
#
_cell.length_a   1.000
_cell.length_b   1.000
_cell.length_c   1.000
_cell.angle_alpha   90.00
_cell.angle_beta   90.00
_cell.angle_gamma   90.00
#
_symmetry.space_group_name_H-M   'P 1'
#
loop_
_entity.id
_entity.type
_entity.pdbx_description
1 polymer ?
#
loop_
_entity_poly.entity_id
_entity_poly.type
_entity_poly.pdbx_seq_one_letter_code
_entity_poly.pdbx_strand_id
1 'polypeptide(L)'
;MDREKELAAAVAGRCEAIGDAVGLRRATGIQFVQNVLEAFPAEGSAPDADRGWRTRAYLLSQAFHCRLPAPDLEGALRAAYRRGNGTAVHEALLARPEFHSSRQATASLVMLDDSRPVMDVTYTAVLDFTSGIQRVVRSLAHHLPTVAPGARLVRWDDHTSGFVPLDEAQVEAMARPAPYRPAPKPPEHPLLRGLGRLASWPRRRIEKLFRRRRERAVIRQLRRPSVFLWGHSLLLPELIGGEAHLEAIRLLDGATPLRSTLVFYDAIPIRRPELFSSLAHSMYLRSLSLIRHVDAISCISASVRDDLERLLQVVPRQGSRPAVEVHYLGADFPTRAPQPAPAFDRPVVLCVGTIEPRKNQARILRAMVEAQAVGARFTGVFAGNAGWLNGAFRQEFAAAVAAGHSLALHEHIDDAALHALYERAAFTVYCSLDEGFGLPIIESLRRGRPCIASNRGSMREIAERTGGCELVDPENTTEIAATIRRLAADSNARDQLTREAKAATWPSWRDYTETLVAFARTAPAAGRRAA
;
A
#
# COMPACT_ATOMS: atom_id res chain seq x y z
N MET A 1 -1.16 14.63 -42.12
CA MET A 1 -2.63 14.85 -42.32
C MET A 1 -3.52 13.95 -41.46
N ASP A 2 -3.32 12.59 -41.45
CA ASP A 2 -4.14 11.71 -40.59
C ASP A 2 -3.93 11.92 -39.09
N ARG A 3 -2.67 12.04 -38.64
CA ARG A 3 -2.34 12.21 -37.23
C ARG A 3 -2.84 13.54 -36.64
N GLU A 4 -2.79 14.60 -37.40
CA GLU A 4 -3.30 15.92 -36.95
C GLU A 4 -4.81 15.91 -36.77
N LYS A 5 -5.53 15.24 -37.66
CA LYS A 5 -6.98 15.05 -37.53
C LYS A 5 -7.33 14.17 -36.34
N GLU A 6 -6.58 13.05 -36.13
CA GLU A 6 -6.76 12.17 -34.97
C GLU A 6 -6.51 12.95 -33.67
N LEU A 7 -5.45 13.78 -33.61
CA LEU A 7 -5.13 14.60 -32.46
C LEU A 7 -6.21 15.64 -32.17
N ALA A 8 -6.66 16.37 -33.21
CA ALA A 8 -7.72 17.36 -33.07
C ALA A 8 -9.03 16.74 -32.56
N ALA A 9 -9.42 15.59 -33.09
CA ALA A 9 -10.60 14.87 -32.65
C ALA A 9 -10.49 14.39 -31.20
N ALA A 10 -9.32 13.85 -30.81
CA ALA A 10 -9.07 13.40 -29.44
C ALA A 10 -9.12 14.57 -28.44
N VAL A 11 -8.52 15.72 -28.78
CA VAL A 11 -8.58 16.94 -27.95
C VAL A 11 -10.02 17.43 -27.84
N ALA A 12 -10.76 17.52 -28.94
CA ALA A 12 -12.14 17.97 -28.93
C ALA A 12 -13.01 17.09 -28.01
N GLY A 13 -12.96 15.77 -28.17
CA GLY A 13 -13.70 14.83 -27.32
C GLY A 13 -13.35 14.97 -25.83
N ARG A 14 -12.07 15.19 -25.49
CA ARG A 14 -11.67 15.41 -24.10
C ARG A 14 -12.15 16.75 -23.55
N CYS A 15 -12.10 17.81 -24.34
CA CYS A 15 -12.63 19.13 -23.93
C CYS A 15 -14.12 19.04 -23.58
N GLU A 16 -14.92 18.36 -24.41
CA GLU A 16 -16.35 18.15 -24.16
C GLU A 16 -16.57 17.31 -22.91
N ALA A 17 -15.90 16.17 -22.78
CA ALA A 17 -16.04 15.27 -21.62
C ALA A 17 -15.65 15.96 -20.30
N ILE A 18 -14.54 16.71 -20.28
CA ILE A 18 -14.11 17.47 -19.10
C ILE A 18 -15.10 18.60 -18.83
N GLY A 19 -15.54 19.32 -19.87
CA GLY A 19 -16.53 20.40 -19.73
C GLY A 19 -17.80 19.91 -19.03
N ASP A 20 -18.36 18.80 -19.50
CA ASP A 20 -19.53 18.18 -18.89
C ASP A 20 -19.27 17.77 -17.42
N ALA A 21 -18.10 17.17 -17.12
CA ALA A 21 -17.75 16.71 -15.77
C ALA A 21 -17.53 17.84 -14.76
N VAL A 22 -17.07 19.01 -15.20
CA VAL A 22 -16.79 20.16 -14.32
C VAL A 22 -17.84 21.28 -14.43
N GLY A 23 -18.94 21.04 -15.14
CA GLY A 23 -20.04 21.98 -15.27
C GLY A 23 -19.76 23.18 -16.19
N LEU A 24 -18.82 23.06 -17.15
CA LEU A 24 -18.56 24.12 -18.14
C LEU A 24 -19.48 23.98 -19.36
N ARG A 25 -19.66 25.10 -20.08
CA ARG A 25 -20.32 25.08 -21.39
C ARG A 25 -19.51 24.19 -22.36
N ARG A 26 -20.19 23.36 -23.15
CA ARG A 26 -19.56 22.54 -24.18
C ARG A 26 -18.80 23.42 -25.16
N ALA A 27 -17.52 23.14 -25.29
CA ALA A 27 -16.61 23.87 -26.16
C ALA A 27 -15.37 23.07 -26.48
N THR A 28 -14.67 23.42 -27.54
CA THR A 28 -13.40 22.81 -27.94
C THR A 28 -12.34 23.88 -28.22
N GLY A 29 -11.08 23.46 -28.28
CA GLY A 29 -9.99 24.38 -28.65
C GLY A 29 -9.93 25.61 -27.75
N ILE A 30 -9.80 26.77 -28.40
CA ILE A 30 -9.67 28.08 -27.71
C ILE A 30 -10.86 28.42 -26.84
N GLN A 31 -12.08 28.09 -27.28
CA GLN A 31 -13.27 28.38 -26.50
C GLN A 31 -13.31 27.59 -25.18
N PHE A 32 -12.85 26.33 -25.18
CA PHE A 32 -12.69 25.56 -23.95
C PHE A 32 -11.66 26.22 -23.03
N VAL A 33 -10.53 26.71 -23.58
CA VAL A 33 -9.51 27.43 -22.78
C VAL A 33 -10.14 28.66 -22.12
N GLN A 34 -10.91 29.47 -22.87
CA GLN A 34 -11.59 30.64 -22.33
C GLN A 34 -12.57 30.28 -21.21
N ASN A 35 -13.41 29.26 -21.42
CA ASN A 35 -14.36 28.80 -20.41
C ASN A 35 -13.65 28.36 -19.11
N VAL A 36 -12.50 27.64 -19.21
CA VAL A 36 -11.70 27.25 -18.04
C VAL A 36 -11.12 28.50 -17.33
N LEU A 37 -10.63 29.48 -18.07
CA LEU A 37 -10.04 30.69 -17.49
C LEU A 37 -11.09 31.55 -16.78
N GLU A 38 -12.32 31.58 -17.27
CA GLU A 38 -13.44 32.31 -16.68
C GLU A 38 -14.01 31.62 -15.44
N ALA A 39 -14.22 30.28 -15.51
CA ALA A 39 -14.88 29.53 -14.46
C ALA A 39 -13.98 29.30 -13.22
N PHE A 40 -12.66 29.30 -13.39
CA PHE A 40 -11.72 29.13 -12.31
C PHE A 40 -10.82 30.37 -12.14
N PRO A 41 -11.34 31.47 -11.56
CA PRO A 41 -10.58 32.70 -11.40
C PRO A 41 -9.32 32.46 -10.55
N ALA A 42 -8.27 33.16 -10.89
CA ALA A 42 -6.99 33.11 -10.21
C ALA A 42 -6.61 34.51 -9.70
N GLU A 43 -7.59 35.25 -9.27
CA GLU A 43 -7.50 36.59 -8.64
C GLU A 43 -7.93 36.48 -7.18
N GLY A 44 -7.30 37.24 -6.29
CA GLY A 44 -7.59 37.22 -4.87
C GLY A 44 -6.33 37.07 -3.99
N SER A 45 -6.48 36.51 -2.78
CA SER A 45 -5.33 36.20 -1.91
C SER A 45 -4.38 35.21 -2.57
N ALA A 46 -3.09 35.27 -2.28
CA ALA A 46 -2.08 34.44 -2.94
C ALA A 46 -2.42 32.92 -2.94
N PRO A 47 -2.95 32.31 -1.86
CA PRO A 47 -3.32 30.91 -1.87
C PRO A 47 -4.46 30.56 -2.84
N ASP A 48 -5.46 31.43 -2.97
CA ASP A 48 -6.61 31.21 -3.84
C ASP A 48 -6.23 31.37 -5.32
N ALA A 49 -5.43 32.39 -5.62
CA ALA A 49 -4.90 32.62 -6.96
C ALA A 49 -4.00 31.45 -7.42
N ASP A 50 -3.17 30.91 -6.54
CA ASP A 50 -2.32 29.76 -6.85
C ASP A 50 -3.16 28.51 -7.10
N ARG A 51 -4.20 28.28 -6.31
CA ARG A 51 -5.12 27.16 -6.52
C ARG A 51 -5.84 27.28 -7.85
N GLY A 52 -6.38 28.45 -8.19
CA GLY A 52 -7.02 28.70 -9.46
C GLY A 52 -6.11 28.34 -10.66
N TRP A 53 -4.83 28.70 -10.60
CA TRP A 53 -3.88 28.36 -11.66
C TRP A 53 -3.54 26.87 -11.71
N ARG A 54 -3.45 26.19 -10.58
CA ARG A 54 -3.26 24.72 -10.54
C ARG A 54 -4.45 24.00 -11.16
N THR A 55 -5.68 24.41 -10.83
CA THR A 55 -6.90 23.88 -11.44
C THR A 55 -6.91 24.09 -12.94
N ARG A 56 -6.62 25.30 -13.42
CA ARG A 56 -6.50 25.62 -14.85
C ARG A 56 -5.45 24.71 -15.53
N ALA A 57 -4.26 24.61 -14.97
CA ALA A 57 -3.18 23.78 -15.51
C ALA A 57 -3.58 22.30 -15.57
N TYR A 58 -4.25 21.79 -14.54
CA TYR A 58 -4.76 20.42 -14.50
C TYR A 58 -5.78 20.17 -15.63
N LEU A 59 -6.85 20.97 -15.73
CA LEU A 59 -7.91 20.78 -16.72
C LEU A 59 -7.36 20.89 -18.15
N LEU A 60 -6.56 21.92 -18.41
CA LEU A 60 -5.98 22.15 -19.73
C LEU A 60 -4.96 21.05 -20.12
N SER A 61 -4.16 20.58 -19.19
CA SER A 61 -3.24 19.45 -19.47
C SER A 61 -4.01 18.15 -19.74
N GLN A 62 -5.06 17.87 -19.00
CA GLN A 62 -5.91 16.69 -19.26
C GLN A 62 -6.58 16.77 -20.64
N ALA A 63 -7.09 17.94 -21.02
CA ALA A 63 -7.75 18.15 -22.31
C ALA A 63 -6.76 18.07 -23.49
N PHE A 64 -5.65 18.76 -23.41
CA PHE A 64 -4.71 18.90 -24.54
C PHE A 64 -3.64 17.81 -24.56
N HIS A 65 -3.14 17.37 -23.42
CA HIS A 65 -2.01 16.43 -23.34
C HIS A 65 -2.40 15.03 -22.86
N CYS A 66 -3.61 14.85 -22.32
CA CYS A 66 -4.11 13.59 -21.71
C CYS A 66 -3.18 13.03 -20.61
N ARG A 67 -2.67 13.93 -19.77
CA ARG A 67 -1.70 13.62 -18.69
C ARG A 67 -1.77 14.68 -17.61
N LEU A 68 -1.18 14.42 -16.45
CA LEU A 68 -1.00 15.46 -15.44
C LEU A 68 -0.06 16.55 -15.93
N PRO A 69 -0.24 17.81 -15.49
CA PRO A 69 0.60 18.91 -15.90
C PRO A 69 2.08 18.68 -15.52
N ALA A 70 2.97 19.00 -16.44
CA ALA A 70 4.38 19.08 -16.14
C ALA A 70 4.65 20.21 -15.12
N PRO A 71 5.71 20.10 -14.30
CA PRO A 71 5.99 21.06 -13.22
C PRO A 71 6.09 22.52 -13.66
N ASP A 72 6.53 22.77 -14.88
CA ASP A 72 6.68 24.11 -15.45
C ASP A 72 5.44 24.63 -16.17
N LEU A 73 4.40 23.78 -16.38
CA LEU A 73 3.23 24.15 -17.18
C LEU A 73 2.46 25.31 -16.55
N GLU A 74 2.20 25.27 -15.24
CA GLU A 74 1.48 26.32 -14.55
C GLU A 74 2.13 27.70 -14.77
N GLY A 75 3.45 27.79 -14.57
CA GLY A 75 4.21 29.02 -14.80
C GLY A 75 4.14 29.50 -16.24
N ALA A 76 4.23 28.57 -17.21
CA ALA A 76 4.14 28.86 -18.63
C ALA A 76 2.74 29.40 -19.01
N LEU A 77 1.67 28.82 -18.49
CA LEU A 77 0.29 29.29 -18.72
C LEU A 77 0.03 30.67 -18.09
N ARG A 78 0.51 30.92 -16.89
CA ARG A 78 0.45 32.23 -16.23
C ARG A 78 1.16 33.30 -17.07
N ALA A 79 2.36 33.00 -17.56
CA ALA A 79 3.13 33.91 -18.41
C ALA A 79 2.43 34.16 -19.78
N ALA A 80 1.87 33.12 -20.39
CA ALA A 80 1.09 33.26 -21.63
C ALA A 80 -0.16 34.13 -21.44
N TYR A 81 -0.92 33.90 -20.38
CA TYR A 81 -2.11 34.69 -20.05
C TYR A 81 -1.83 36.18 -19.90
N ARG A 82 -0.70 36.53 -19.23
CA ARG A 82 -0.26 37.94 -19.09
C ARG A 82 0.06 38.61 -20.42
N ARG A 83 0.47 37.82 -21.44
CA ARG A 83 0.83 38.35 -22.79
C ARG A 83 -0.35 38.54 -23.72
N GLY A 84 -1.41 37.71 -23.60
CA GLY A 84 -2.47 37.76 -24.61
C GLY A 84 -3.72 36.93 -24.27
N ASN A 85 -4.08 36.84 -22.99
CA ASN A 85 -5.31 36.18 -22.53
C ASN A 85 -5.41 34.70 -23.00
N GLY A 86 -6.63 34.25 -23.30
CA GLY A 86 -6.93 32.87 -23.68
C GLY A 86 -6.26 32.41 -24.97
N THR A 87 -6.05 33.28 -25.95
CA THR A 87 -5.38 32.95 -27.21
C THR A 87 -3.93 32.58 -26.98
N ALA A 88 -3.19 33.37 -26.22
CA ALA A 88 -1.79 33.09 -25.92
C ALA A 88 -1.63 31.82 -25.03
N VAL A 89 -2.59 31.54 -24.16
CA VAL A 89 -2.64 30.29 -23.38
C VAL A 89 -2.86 29.09 -24.31
N HIS A 90 -3.78 29.17 -25.24
CA HIS A 90 -4.04 28.12 -26.23
C HIS A 90 -2.81 27.83 -27.10
N GLU A 91 -2.16 28.87 -27.63
CA GLU A 91 -0.92 28.74 -28.39
C GLU A 91 0.21 28.11 -27.57
N ALA A 92 0.35 28.49 -26.29
CA ALA A 92 1.32 27.92 -25.38
C ALA A 92 1.10 26.42 -25.13
N LEU A 93 -0.17 25.96 -25.05
CA LEU A 93 -0.50 24.54 -24.94
C LEU A 93 -0.12 23.76 -26.21
N LEU A 94 -0.45 24.32 -27.39
CA LEU A 94 -0.13 23.68 -28.67
C LEU A 94 1.37 23.63 -28.95
N ALA A 95 2.15 24.62 -28.49
CA ALA A 95 3.59 24.70 -28.70
C ALA A 95 4.38 23.68 -27.84
N ARG A 96 3.77 23.03 -26.87
CA ARG A 96 4.46 22.09 -25.97
C ARG A 96 4.91 20.82 -26.71
N PRO A 97 6.12 20.32 -26.43
CA PRO A 97 6.60 19.04 -26.99
C PRO A 97 5.65 17.88 -26.71
N GLU A 98 5.00 17.86 -25.54
CA GLU A 98 4.04 16.85 -25.14
C GLU A 98 2.84 16.74 -26.07
N PHE A 99 2.43 17.86 -26.69
CA PHE A 99 1.34 17.90 -27.66
C PHE A 99 1.73 17.23 -28.99
N HIS A 100 2.92 17.50 -29.49
CA HIS A 100 3.34 17.04 -30.81
C HIS A 100 4.01 15.65 -30.81
N SER A 101 4.81 15.36 -29.82
CA SER A 101 5.66 14.16 -29.77
C SER A 101 5.01 12.99 -29.03
N SER A 102 4.08 13.24 -28.15
CA SER A 102 3.46 12.22 -27.31
C SER A 102 2.33 11.51 -28.02
N ARG A 103 2.40 10.18 -28.11
CA ARG A 103 1.25 9.35 -28.50
C ARG A 103 0.12 9.41 -27.45
N GLN A 104 0.44 9.82 -26.23
CA GLN A 104 -0.53 10.03 -25.16
C GLN A 104 -1.52 11.16 -25.48
N ALA A 105 -1.12 12.16 -26.27
CA ALA A 105 -2.00 13.25 -26.69
C ALA A 105 -3.21 12.75 -27.53
N THR A 106 -3.12 11.57 -28.15
CA THR A 106 -4.25 10.93 -28.86
C THR A 106 -4.99 9.90 -28.01
N ALA A 107 -4.61 9.69 -26.74
CA ALA A 107 -5.29 8.77 -25.86
C ALA A 107 -6.66 9.33 -25.39
N SER A 108 -7.57 8.43 -25.02
CA SER A 108 -8.87 8.79 -24.44
C SER A 108 -8.76 9.03 -22.94
N LEU A 109 -9.66 9.83 -22.39
CA LEU A 109 -9.93 9.90 -20.96
C LEU A 109 -11.03 8.90 -20.57
N VAL A 110 -10.83 8.24 -19.45
CA VAL A 110 -11.89 7.49 -18.77
C VAL A 110 -12.55 8.44 -17.79
N MET A 111 -13.78 8.80 -18.09
CA MET A 111 -14.63 9.57 -17.19
C MET A 111 -15.29 8.60 -16.22
N LEU A 112 -15.22 8.90 -14.94
CA LEU A 112 -15.82 8.11 -13.88
C LEU A 112 -17.02 8.85 -13.30
N ASP A 113 -17.94 8.11 -12.70
CA ASP A 113 -19.04 8.67 -11.92
C ASP A 113 -18.49 9.22 -10.60
N ASP A 114 -18.63 10.51 -10.35
CA ASP A 114 -18.08 11.26 -9.20
C ASP A 114 -18.54 10.74 -7.84
N SER A 115 -19.66 10.01 -7.78
CA SER A 115 -20.17 9.43 -6.54
C SER A 115 -19.39 8.19 -6.05
N ARG A 116 -18.46 7.66 -6.86
CA ARG A 116 -17.84 6.36 -6.64
C ARG A 116 -16.39 6.47 -6.18
N PRO A 117 -15.95 5.64 -5.21
CA PRO A 117 -14.57 5.66 -4.77
C PRO A 117 -13.62 5.11 -5.84
N VAL A 118 -12.45 5.70 -5.88
CA VAL A 118 -11.31 5.24 -6.69
C VAL A 118 -10.23 4.78 -5.72
N MET A 119 -9.67 3.60 -5.92
CA MET A 119 -8.60 3.06 -5.08
C MET A 119 -7.32 2.91 -5.89
N ASP A 120 -6.26 3.53 -5.41
CA ASP A 120 -4.92 3.40 -5.96
C ASP A 120 -4.25 2.12 -5.46
N VAL A 121 -3.88 1.25 -6.40
CA VAL A 121 -3.25 -0.06 -6.13
C VAL A 121 -1.94 -0.22 -6.90
N THR A 122 -1.25 0.88 -7.14
CA THR A 122 -0.09 0.97 -8.03
C THR A 122 0.97 -0.08 -7.73
N TYR A 123 1.39 -0.20 -6.48
CA TYR A 123 2.49 -1.11 -6.11
C TYR A 123 2.02 -2.55 -6.03
N THR A 124 0.85 -2.81 -5.46
CA THR A 124 0.29 -4.17 -5.37
C THR A 124 -0.03 -4.76 -6.74
N ALA A 125 -0.44 -3.93 -7.71
CA ALA A 125 -0.70 -4.38 -9.08
C ALA A 125 0.56 -4.75 -9.88
N VAL A 126 1.74 -4.27 -9.46
CA VAL A 126 3.02 -4.46 -10.19
C VAL A 126 3.96 -5.43 -9.46
N LEU A 127 3.85 -5.55 -8.14
CA LEU A 127 4.75 -6.36 -7.33
C LEU A 127 4.27 -7.80 -7.21
N ASP A 128 5.15 -8.76 -7.51
CA ASP A 128 4.90 -10.21 -7.43
C ASP A 128 5.04 -10.79 -6.01
N PHE A 129 5.10 -9.96 -4.97
CA PHE A 129 5.19 -10.43 -3.60
C PHE A 129 4.05 -9.88 -2.74
N THR A 130 3.74 -10.58 -1.64
CA THR A 130 2.70 -10.17 -0.70
C THR A 130 3.33 -9.89 0.66
N SER A 131 3.33 -8.62 1.08
CA SER A 131 3.60 -8.20 2.46
C SER A 131 2.28 -8.01 3.22
N GLY A 132 2.36 -7.61 4.48
CA GLY A 132 1.17 -7.24 5.24
C GLY A 132 0.33 -6.15 4.55
N ILE A 133 0.98 -5.15 3.97
CA ILE A 133 0.31 -4.05 3.24
C ILE A 133 -0.39 -4.57 1.99
N GLN A 134 0.30 -5.34 1.14
CA GLN A 134 -0.32 -5.91 -0.07
C GLN A 134 -1.51 -6.82 0.27
N ARG A 135 -1.45 -7.51 1.41
CA ARG A 135 -2.59 -8.29 1.89
C ARG A 135 -3.81 -7.42 2.20
N VAL A 136 -3.61 -6.29 2.89
CA VAL A 136 -4.68 -5.31 3.14
C VAL A 136 -5.26 -4.81 1.82
N VAL A 137 -4.41 -4.36 0.89
CA VAL A 137 -4.83 -3.84 -0.41
C VAL A 137 -5.62 -4.85 -1.22
N ARG A 138 -5.18 -6.12 -1.27
CA ARG A 138 -5.90 -7.20 -1.96
C ARG A 138 -7.24 -7.51 -1.30
N SER A 139 -7.31 -7.52 0.02
CA SER A 139 -8.56 -7.71 0.75
C SER A 139 -9.55 -6.58 0.47
N LEU A 140 -9.09 -5.33 0.47
CA LEU A 140 -9.90 -4.18 0.06
C LEU A 140 -10.38 -4.33 -1.39
N ALA A 141 -9.48 -4.66 -2.33
CA ALA A 141 -9.80 -4.82 -3.76
C ALA A 141 -10.84 -5.92 -3.99
N HIS A 142 -10.79 -7.01 -3.19
CA HIS A 142 -11.74 -8.10 -3.25
C HIS A 142 -13.16 -7.68 -2.81
N HIS A 143 -13.26 -6.94 -1.71
CA HIS A 143 -14.57 -6.56 -1.14
C HIS A 143 -15.14 -5.27 -1.74
N LEU A 144 -14.30 -4.39 -2.30
CA LEU A 144 -14.70 -3.08 -2.80
C LEU A 144 -15.84 -3.12 -3.83
N PRO A 145 -15.88 -4.05 -4.82
CA PRO A 145 -16.98 -4.11 -5.79
C PRO A 145 -18.34 -4.41 -5.16
N THR A 146 -18.35 -5.16 -4.05
CA THR A 146 -19.59 -5.50 -3.31
C THR A 146 -20.02 -4.35 -2.41
N VAL A 147 -19.06 -3.69 -1.73
CA VAL A 147 -19.30 -2.60 -0.78
C VAL A 147 -19.65 -1.29 -1.49
N ALA A 148 -18.99 -1.03 -2.58
CA ALA A 148 -19.17 0.18 -3.38
C ALA A 148 -19.28 -0.18 -4.87
N PRO A 149 -20.45 -0.65 -5.35
CA PRO A 149 -20.62 -1.03 -6.75
C PRO A 149 -20.22 0.10 -7.70
N GLY A 150 -19.35 -0.25 -8.67
CA GLY A 150 -18.78 0.69 -9.64
C GLY A 150 -17.53 1.45 -9.17
N ALA A 151 -17.04 1.21 -7.95
CA ALA A 151 -15.69 1.64 -7.56
C ALA A 151 -14.64 1.17 -8.56
N ARG A 152 -13.57 1.94 -8.73
CA ARG A 152 -12.52 1.64 -9.71
C ARG A 152 -11.17 1.48 -9.04
N LEU A 153 -10.44 0.46 -9.49
CA LEU A 153 -9.02 0.30 -9.20
C LEU A 153 -8.21 1.03 -10.26
N VAL A 154 -7.28 1.85 -9.80
CA VAL A 154 -6.35 2.58 -10.68
C VAL A 154 -4.92 2.34 -10.26
N ARG A 155 -4.00 2.60 -11.17
CA ARG A 155 -2.57 2.63 -10.86
C ARG A 155 -1.92 3.83 -11.51
N TRP A 156 -0.91 4.35 -10.86
CA TRP A 156 -0.02 5.34 -11.45
C TRP A 156 0.84 4.72 -12.56
N ASP A 157 1.05 5.47 -13.63
CA ASP A 157 1.90 5.06 -14.74
C ASP A 157 2.89 6.20 -15.09
N ASP A 158 4.16 6.02 -14.76
CA ASP A 158 5.22 7.01 -15.02
C ASP A 158 5.37 7.38 -16.51
N HIS A 159 5.05 6.44 -17.43
CA HIS A 159 5.18 6.69 -18.86
C HIS A 159 4.09 7.64 -19.39
N THR A 160 2.87 7.48 -18.89
CA THR A 160 1.75 8.36 -19.26
C THR A 160 1.66 9.58 -18.37
N SER A 161 2.40 9.63 -17.27
CA SER A 161 2.30 10.64 -16.21
C SER A 161 0.84 10.86 -15.79
N GLY A 162 0.15 9.77 -15.50
CA GLY A 162 -1.27 9.78 -15.15
C GLY A 162 -1.73 8.49 -14.49
N PHE A 163 -2.93 8.53 -13.93
CA PHE A 163 -3.59 7.32 -13.45
C PHE A 163 -4.23 6.58 -14.62
N VAL A 164 -4.06 5.27 -14.66
CA VAL A 164 -4.66 4.40 -15.66
C VAL A 164 -5.52 3.34 -14.99
N PRO A 165 -6.64 2.89 -15.62
CA PRO A 165 -7.42 1.82 -15.07
C PRO A 165 -6.64 0.49 -15.14
N LEU A 166 -6.93 -0.42 -14.23
CA LEU A 166 -6.49 -1.80 -14.35
C LEU A 166 -7.27 -2.49 -15.47
N ASP A 167 -6.60 -3.36 -16.23
CA ASP A 167 -7.29 -4.29 -17.14
C ASP A 167 -7.97 -5.42 -16.35
N GLU A 168 -8.89 -6.16 -17.01
CA GLU A 168 -9.69 -7.20 -16.36
C GLU A 168 -8.82 -8.28 -15.71
N ALA A 169 -7.73 -8.68 -16.35
CA ALA A 169 -6.81 -9.68 -15.80
C ALA A 169 -6.10 -9.18 -14.54
N GLN A 170 -5.74 -7.89 -14.51
CA GLN A 170 -5.16 -7.25 -13.33
C GLN A 170 -6.18 -7.14 -12.19
N VAL A 171 -7.42 -6.75 -12.50
CA VAL A 171 -8.52 -6.68 -11.51
C VAL A 171 -8.76 -8.07 -10.91
N GLU A 172 -8.84 -9.11 -11.77
CA GLU A 172 -9.02 -10.49 -11.31
C GLU A 172 -7.85 -10.97 -10.46
N ALA A 173 -6.61 -10.66 -10.86
CA ALA A 173 -5.41 -10.99 -10.08
C ALA A 173 -5.38 -10.27 -8.73
N MET A 174 -5.88 -9.04 -8.65
CA MET A 174 -5.99 -8.27 -7.41
C MET A 174 -7.06 -8.83 -6.47
N ALA A 175 -8.19 -9.27 -7.01
CA ALA A 175 -9.30 -9.81 -6.23
C ALA A 175 -9.05 -11.25 -5.72
N ARG A 176 -8.08 -11.96 -6.28
CA ARG A 176 -7.71 -13.30 -5.79
C ARG A 176 -6.86 -13.18 -4.53
N PRO A 177 -7.14 -13.96 -3.46
CA PRO A 177 -6.19 -14.14 -2.39
C PRO A 177 -4.92 -14.74 -3.00
N ALA A 178 -3.89 -13.91 -3.15
CA ALA A 178 -2.64 -14.38 -3.73
C ALA A 178 -1.94 -15.26 -2.70
N PRO A 179 -1.49 -16.47 -3.06
CA PRO A 179 -0.54 -17.19 -2.24
C PRO A 179 0.69 -16.30 -2.07
N TYR A 180 1.27 -16.32 -0.88
CA TYR A 180 2.55 -15.65 -0.66
C TYR A 180 3.55 -16.15 -1.70
N ARG A 181 3.98 -15.28 -2.61
CA ARG A 181 5.11 -15.53 -3.50
C ARG A 181 6.25 -14.62 -3.03
N PRO A 182 7.38 -15.18 -2.62
CA PRO A 182 8.55 -14.38 -2.31
C PRO A 182 8.95 -13.61 -3.57
N ALA A 183 9.48 -12.39 -3.37
CA ALA A 183 10.09 -11.67 -4.48
C ALA A 183 11.10 -12.59 -5.18
N PRO A 184 11.04 -12.73 -6.51
CA PRO A 184 12.00 -13.56 -7.22
C PRO A 184 13.40 -13.02 -6.86
N LYS A 185 14.26 -13.89 -6.30
CA LYS A 185 15.68 -13.56 -6.17
C LYS A 185 16.15 -13.18 -7.56
N PRO A 186 16.90 -12.07 -7.73
CA PRO A 186 17.55 -11.81 -9.00
C PRO A 186 18.33 -13.08 -9.36
N PRO A 187 18.20 -13.59 -10.59
CA PRO A 187 18.81 -14.87 -10.96
C PRO A 187 20.31 -14.79 -10.65
N GLU A 188 20.75 -15.49 -9.64
CA GLU A 188 22.16 -15.81 -9.44
C GLU A 188 22.52 -16.81 -10.53
N HIS A 189 22.86 -16.29 -11.71
CA HIS A 189 23.41 -17.12 -12.78
C HIS A 189 24.82 -17.55 -12.35
N PRO A 190 25.02 -18.83 -11.98
CA PRO A 190 26.36 -19.33 -11.62
C PRO A 190 27.35 -19.23 -12.77
N LEU A 191 26.87 -19.11 -14.02
CA LEU A 191 27.67 -18.95 -15.24
C LEU A 191 28.25 -17.54 -15.45
N LEU A 192 27.85 -16.52 -14.69
CA LEU A 192 28.37 -15.16 -14.86
C LEU A 192 29.62 -14.85 -14.03
N ARG A 193 30.01 -15.73 -13.09
CA ARG A 193 31.27 -15.58 -12.34
C ARG A 193 32.54 -15.95 -13.11
N GLY A 194 32.41 -16.69 -14.23
CA GLY A 194 33.56 -17.19 -15.03
C GLY A 194 33.85 -16.48 -16.34
N LEU A 195 32.96 -15.61 -16.86
CA LEU A 195 33.05 -15.05 -18.22
C LEU A 195 33.42 -13.56 -18.25
N GLY A 196 34.25 -13.12 -17.35
CA GLY A 196 34.67 -11.70 -17.24
C GLY A 196 35.50 -11.11 -18.39
N ARG A 197 35.84 -11.84 -19.46
CA ARG A 197 36.78 -11.33 -20.48
C ARG A 197 36.50 -11.62 -21.98
N LEU A 198 35.44 -12.35 -22.36
CA LEU A 198 35.26 -12.73 -23.77
C LEU A 198 33.87 -12.58 -24.40
N ALA A 199 32.96 -11.79 -23.85
CA ALA A 199 31.62 -11.70 -24.41
C ALA A 199 31.04 -10.26 -24.51
N SER A 200 31.73 -9.39 -25.27
CA SER A 200 31.18 -8.05 -25.58
C SER A 200 30.14 -8.04 -26.73
N TRP A 201 30.06 -9.09 -27.52
CA TRP A 201 29.21 -9.14 -28.72
C TRP A 201 27.76 -9.62 -28.53
N PRO A 202 27.46 -10.63 -27.75
CA PRO A 202 26.06 -11.06 -27.53
C PRO A 202 25.26 -10.10 -26.66
N ARG A 203 25.87 -9.45 -25.64
CA ARG A 203 25.20 -8.51 -24.73
C ARG A 203 24.52 -7.36 -25.47
N ARG A 204 25.19 -6.70 -26.40
CA ARG A 204 24.60 -5.58 -27.15
C ARG A 204 23.39 -5.98 -28.00
N ARG A 205 23.35 -7.20 -28.54
CA ARG A 205 22.19 -7.70 -29.28
C ARG A 205 21.02 -8.07 -28.36
N ILE A 206 21.33 -8.69 -27.24
CA ILE A 206 20.33 -9.05 -26.22
C ILE A 206 19.76 -7.78 -25.56
N GLU A 207 20.61 -6.83 -25.19
CA GLU A 207 20.18 -5.51 -24.68
C GLU A 207 19.34 -4.75 -25.71
N LYS A 208 19.71 -4.80 -26.99
CA LYS A 208 18.94 -4.18 -28.09
C LYS A 208 17.58 -4.88 -28.31
N LEU A 209 17.50 -6.20 -28.09
CA LEU A 209 16.25 -6.96 -28.19
C LEU A 209 15.34 -6.69 -26.98
N PHE A 210 15.91 -6.65 -25.77
CA PHE A 210 15.18 -6.29 -24.55
C PHE A 210 14.76 -4.81 -24.57
N ARG A 211 15.61 -3.92 -25.09
CA ARG A 211 15.27 -2.52 -25.30
C ARG A 211 14.12 -2.39 -26.30
N ARG A 212 14.16 -3.10 -27.45
CA ARG A 212 13.06 -3.12 -28.43
C ARG A 212 11.77 -3.75 -27.88
N ARG A 213 11.87 -4.78 -27.04
CA ARG A 213 10.70 -5.34 -26.34
C ARG A 213 10.15 -4.37 -25.30
N ARG A 214 11.02 -3.70 -24.52
CA ARG A 214 10.63 -2.61 -23.62
C ARG A 214 10.04 -1.43 -24.40
N GLU A 215 10.66 -1.01 -25.48
CA GLU A 215 10.14 0.06 -26.35
C GLU A 215 8.77 -0.30 -26.94
N ARG A 216 8.55 -1.56 -27.36
CA ARG A 216 7.23 -2.02 -27.84
C ARG A 216 6.19 -2.15 -26.71
N ALA A 217 6.59 -2.54 -25.52
CA ALA A 217 5.73 -2.54 -24.33
C ALA A 217 5.38 -1.11 -23.92
N VAL A 218 6.35 -0.20 -23.93
CA VAL A 218 6.15 1.25 -23.72
C VAL A 218 5.20 1.83 -24.77
N ILE A 219 5.36 1.46 -26.05
CA ILE A 219 4.46 1.90 -27.14
C ILE A 219 3.02 1.40 -26.95
N ARG A 220 2.81 0.19 -26.42
CA ARG A 220 1.47 -0.29 -26.02
C ARG A 220 0.93 0.43 -24.78
N GLN A 221 1.81 0.77 -23.82
CA GLN A 221 1.42 1.51 -22.61
C GLN A 221 1.07 2.97 -22.90
N LEU A 222 1.74 3.62 -23.87
CA LEU A 222 1.49 5.02 -24.26
C LEU A 222 0.11 5.26 -24.93
N ARG A 223 -0.68 4.21 -25.19
CA ARG A 223 -2.08 4.30 -25.66
C ARG A 223 -3.10 3.88 -24.59
N ARG A 224 -2.70 3.71 -23.32
CA ARG A 224 -3.66 3.41 -22.27
C ARG A 224 -4.48 4.65 -21.96
N PRO A 225 -5.81 4.50 -21.82
CA PRO A 225 -6.65 5.62 -21.44
C PRO A 225 -6.24 6.13 -20.06
N SER A 226 -6.16 7.44 -19.90
CA SER A 226 -5.92 8.08 -18.60
C SER A 226 -7.23 8.26 -17.86
N VAL A 227 -7.21 8.13 -16.54
CA VAL A 227 -8.40 8.35 -15.70
C VAL A 227 -8.46 9.82 -15.32
N PHE A 228 -9.59 10.45 -15.57
CA PHE A 228 -9.86 11.81 -15.12
C PHE A 228 -10.40 11.79 -13.68
N LEU A 229 -9.65 12.35 -12.76
CA LEU A 229 -9.98 12.39 -11.33
C LEU A 229 -10.50 13.77 -10.96
N TRP A 230 -11.82 13.86 -10.68
CA TRP A 230 -12.49 15.10 -10.31
C TRP A 230 -13.65 14.80 -9.36
N GLY A 231 -13.63 15.34 -8.14
CA GLY A 231 -14.73 15.15 -7.19
C GLY A 231 -14.83 13.78 -6.52
N HIS A 232 -14.00 12.82 -6.89
CA HIS A 232 -14.02 11.45 -6.36
C HIS A 232 -13.46 11.34 -4.94
N SER A 233 -13.80 10.24 -4.25
CA SER A 233 -13.06 9.78 -3.07
C SER A 233 -11.90 8.90 -3.53
N LEU A 234 -10.66 9.36 -3.32
CA LEU A 234 -9.44 8.61 -3.63
C LEU A 234 -8.92 7.91 -2.39
N LEU A 235 -8.94 6.58 -2.42
CA LEU A 235 -8.34 5.73 -1.38
C LEU A 235 -6.88 5.45 -1.71
N LEU A 236 -5.99 5.69 -0.74
CA LEU A 236 -4.55 5.48 -0.83
C LEU A 236 -4.12 4.44 0.21
N PRO A 237 -4.34 3.14 -0.05
CA PRO A 237 -4.05 2.09 0.92
C PRO A 237 -2.61 1.56 0.85
N GLU A 238 -1.71 2.19 0.10
CA GLU A 238 -0.32 1.75 -0.09
C GLU A 238 0.69 2.77 0.42
N LEU A 239 1.92 2.31 0.69
CA LEU A 239 3.06 3.21 0.88
C LEU A 239 3.57 3.67 -0.49
N ILE A 240 3.45 4.96 -0.75
CA ILE A 240 3.84 5.56 -2.02
C ILE A 240 5.27 6.09 -1.93
N GLY A 241 6.21 5.41 -2.59
CA GLY A 241 7.64 5.76 -2.55
C GLY A 241 8.18 6.43 -3.81
N GLY A 242 7.43 6.41 -4.93
CA GLY A 242 7.83 7.00 -6.21
C GLY A 242 7.59 8.51 -6.23
N GLU A 243 8.61 9.31 -6.58
CA GLU A 243 8.52 10.78 -6.54
C GLU A 243 7.45 11.33 -7.47
N ALA A 244 7.39 10.86 -8.73
CA ALA A 244 6.39 11.32 -9.69
C ALA A 244 4.95 11.01 -9.23
N HIS A 245 4.75 9.87 -8.58
CA HIS A 245 3.46 9.49 -8.03
C HIS A 245 3.08 10.37 -6.82
N LEU A 246 4.02 10.65 -5.92
CA LEU A 246 3.82 11.58 -4.80
C LEU A 246 3.45 12.99 -5.29
N GLU A 247 4.17 13.50 -6.29
CA GLU A 247 3.86 14.79 -6.90
C GLU A 247 2.47 14.81 -7.54
N ALA A 248 2.05 13.69 -8.16
CA ALA A 248 0.70 13.56 -8.69
C ALA A 248 -0.38 13.73 -7.62
N ILE A 249 -0.22 13.09 -6.46
CA ILE A 249 -1.18 13.23 -5.34
C ILE A 249 -1.18 14.66 -4.80
N ARG A 250 0.01 15.27 -4.60
CA ARG A 250 0.14 16.66 -4.15
C ARG A 250 -0.53 17.64 -5.10
N LEU A 251 -0.39 17.42 -6.40
CA LEU A 251 -1.01 18.24 -7.43
C LEU A 251 -2.54 18.10 -7.37
N LEU A 252 -3.06 16.88 -7.27
CA LEU A 252 -4.50 16.64 -7.17
C LEU A 252 -5.12 17.30 -5.95
N ASP A 253 -4.44 17.29 -4.79
CA ASP A 253 -4.86 17.98 -3.57
C ASP A 253 -5.08 19.49 -3.80
N GLY A 254 -4.17 20.14 -4.54
CA GLY A 254 -4.25 21.57 -4.82
C GLY A 254 -5.11 21.96 -6.04
N ALA A 255 -5.41 21.03 -6.95
CA ALA A 255 -5.98 21.32 -8.27
C ALA A 255 -7.44 20.85 -8.45
N THR A 256 -7.92 19.94 -7.62
CA THR A 256 -9.23 19.29 -7.82
C THR A 256 -10.08 19.30 -6.54
N PRO A 257 -11.41 19.13 -6.63
CA PRO A 257 -12.28 18.92 -5.47
C PRO A 257 -12.26 17.47 -4.95
N LEU A 258 -11.29 16.67 -5.38
CA LEU A 258 -11.10 15.29 -4.98
C LEU A 258 -10.88 15.19 -3.45
N ARG A 259 -11.44 14.16 -2.83
CA ARG A 259 -11.22 13.83 -1.41
C ARG A 259 -10.27 12.65 -1.31
N SER A 260 -9.20 12.79 -0.56
CA SER A 260 -8.19 11.74 -0.42
C SER A 260 -8.16 11.16 0.99
N THR A 261 -8.14 9.83 1.08
CA THR A 261 -8.05 9.09 2.34
C THR A 261 -6.85 8.16 2.30
N LEU A 262 -5.92 8.38 3.23
CA LEU A 262 -4.72 7.57 3.40
C LEU A 262 -4.95 6.49 4.46
N VAL A 263 -4.51 5.25 4.20
CA VAL A 263 -4.36 4.24 5.25
C VAL A 263 -2.97 4.36 5.86
N PHE A 264 -2.90 4.65 7.14
CA PHE A 264 -1.66 4.82 7.88
C PHE A 264 -1.36 3.58 8.71
N TYR A 265 -0.24 2.92 8.39
CA TYR A 265 0.11 1.61 8.93
C TYR A 265 0.91 1.67 10.22
N ASP A 266 1.88 2.57 10.33
CA ASP A 266 2.71 2.73 11.52
C ASP A 266 3.65 3.95 11.38
N ALA A 267 4.31 4.31 12.49
CA ALA A 267 5.40 5.27 12.55
C ALA A 267 6.72 4.62 12.98
N ILE A 268 6.82 3.29 12.88
CA ILE A 268 7.96 2.54 13.38
C ILE A 268 9.28 2.98 12.75
N PRO A 269 9.38 3.24 11.42
CA PRO A 269 10.63 3.72 10.83
C PRO A 269 11.14 5.05 11.41
N ILE A 270 10.28 5.87 12.01
CA ILE A 270 10.70 7.09 12.71
C ILE A 270 11.15 6.78 14.14
N ARG A 271 10.39 5.94 14.87
CA ARG A 271 10.66 5.62 16.26
C ARG A 271 11.83 4.66 16.44
N ARG A 272 12.03 3.77 15.49
CA ARG A 272 12.99 2.66 15.53
C ARG A 272 13.73 2.54 14.18
N PRO A 273 14.44 3.60 13.73
CA PRO A 273 15.12 3.59 12.43
C PRO A 273 16.17 2.47 12.30
N GLU A 274 16.75 2.04 13.42
CA GLU A 274 17.71 0.93 13.47
C GLU A 274 17.15 -0.43 13.02
N LEU A 275 15.84 -0.57 12.99
CA LEU A 275 15.17 -1.81 12.55
C LEU A 275 14.96 -1.89 11.03
N PHE A 276 15.36 -0.85 10.28
CA PHE A 276 15.09 -0.75 8.84
C PHE A 276 16.39 -0.51 8.05
N SER A 277 16.38 -0.91 6.78
CA SER A 277 17.42 -0.50 5.85
C SER A 277 17.28 0.97 5.48
N SER A 278 18.39 1.63 5.13
CA SER A 278 18.38 3.05 4.71
C SER A 278 17.42 3.31 3.53
N LEU A 279 17.31 2.36 2.59
CA LEU A 279 16.39 2.47 1.47
C LEU A 279 14.93 2.42 1.92
N ALA A 280 14.55 1.46 2.75
CA ALA A 280 13.20 1.33 3.29
C ALA A 280 12.82 2.56 4.11
N HIS A 281 13.73 3.07 4.93
CA HIS A 281 13.55 4.29 5.72
C HIS A 281 13.31 5.51 4.82
N SER A 282 14.13 5.70 3.77
CA SER A 282 13.97 6.81 2.82
C SER A 282 12.64 6.75 2.06
N MET A 283 12.22 5.57 1.61
CA MET A 283 10.93 5.38 0.95
C MET A 283 9.77 5.70 1.89
N TYR A 284 9.85 5.27 3.14
CA TYR A 284 8.85 5.56 4.16
C TYR A 284 8.73 7.07 4.43
N LEU A 285 9.83 7.78 4.61
CA LEU A 285 9.82 9.24 4.84
C LEU A 285 9.18 10.01 3.67
N ARG A 286 9.42 9.57 2.43
CA ARG A 286 8.74 10.15 1.27
C ARG A 286 7.23 9.93 1.33
N SER A 287 6.79 8.69 1.55
CA SER A 287 5.36 8.36 1.70
C SER A 287 4.70 9.14 2.83
N LEU A 288 5.40 9.30 3.96
CA LEU A 288 4.91 10.06 5.10
C LEU A 288 4.59 11.52 4.75
N SER A 289 5.26 12.11 3.76
CA SER A 289 4.96 13.49 3.33
C SER A 289 3.52 13.68 2.89
N LEU A 290 2.82 12.60 2.49
CA LEU A 290 1.40 12.63 2.10
C LEU A 290 0.45 13.01 3.23
N ILE A 291 0.82 12.83 4.50
CA ILE A 291 -0.06 13.23 5.62
C ILE A 291 -0.42 14.72 5.60
N ARG A 292 0.32 15.52 4.83
CA ARG A 292 0.07 16.95 4.62
C ARG A 292 -0.96 17.24 3.52
N HIS A 293 -1.20 16.27 2.65
CA HIS A 293 -1.89 16.42 1.38
C HIS A 293 -3.16 15.58 1.27
N VAL A 294 -3.57 14.95 2.38
CA VAL A 294 -4.78 14.14 2.41
C VAL A 294 -5.84 14.76 3.32
N ASP A 295 -7.10 14.54 2.97
CA ASP A 295 -8.25 15.05 3.73
C ASP A 295 -8.55 14.21 4.96
N ALA A 296 -8.27 12.88 4.87
CA ALA A 296 -8.56 11.92 5.91
C ALA A 296 -7.45 10.88 6.04
N ILE A 297 -7.26 10.37 7.26
CA ILE A 297 -6.29 9.31 7.55
C ILE A 297 -6.98 8.24 8.39
N SER A 298 -7.00 7.02 7.86
CA SER A 298 -7.45 5.82 8.56
C SER A 298 -6.26 5.14 9.22
N CYS A 299 -6.22 5.13 10.53
CA CYS A 299 -5.22 4.39 11.31
C CYS A 299 -5.68 2.96 11.57
N ILE A 300 -4.77 2.00 11.47
CA ILE A 300 -5.12 0.57 11.62
C ILE A 300 -5.20 0.10 13.09
N SER A 301 -4.82 0.94 14.05
CA SER A 301 -4.96 0.71 15.49
C SER A 301 -4.97 2.03 16.25
N ALA A 302 -5.40 2.05 17.50
CA ALA A 302 -5.35 3.23 18.36
C ALA A 302 -3.89 3.62 18.67
N SER A 303 -3.01 2.65 18.86
CA SER A 303 -1.58 2.89 19.03
C SER A 303 -0.96 3.63 17.83
N VAL A 304 -1.35 3.27 16.61
CA VAL A 304 -0.91 3.93 15.37
C VAL A 304 -1.51 5.34 15.25
N ARG A 305 -2.77 5.54 15.66
CA ARG A 305 -3.38 6.86 15.72
C ARG A 305 -2.58 7.78 16.67
N ASP A 306 -2.24 7.30 17.85
CA ASP A 306 -1.52 8.09 18.85
C ASP A 306 -0.10 8.47 18.35
N ASP A 307 0.55 7.59 17.61
CA ASP A 307 1.81 7.91 16.92
C ASP A 307 1.61 8.98 15.83
N LEU A 308 0.57 8.85 15.00
CA LEU A 308 0.24 9.83 13.97
C LEU A 308 -0.08 11.20 14.57
N GLU A 309 -0.86 11.25 15.66
CA GLU A 309 -1.21 12.51 16.34
C GLU A 309 0.04 13.25 16.83
N ARG A 310 1.03 12.52 17.35
CA ARG A 310 2.35 13.11 17.72
C ARG A 310 3.09 13.68 16.50
N LEU A 311 3.06 12.98 15.37
CA LEU A 311 3.66 13.46 14.12
C LEU A 311 2.94 14.71 13.59
N LEU A 312 1.60 14.74 13.63
CA LEU A 312 0.82 15.88 13.17
C LEU A 312 1.02 17.15 14.02
N GLN A 313 1.55 17.04 15.24
CA GLN A 313 1.91 18.20 16.06
C GLN A 313 3.19 18.90 15.57
N VAL A 314 4.13 18.15 14.98
CA VAL A 314 5.45 18.66 14.58
C VAL A 314 5.58 18.89 13.07
N VAL A 315 4.68 18.30 12.28
CA VAL A 315 4.71 18.43 10.82
C VAL A 315 3.95 19.70 10.41
N PRO A 316 4.63 20.73 9.87
CA PRO A 316 3.96 21.95 9.39
C PRO A 316 2.95 21.62 8.28
N ARG A 317 1.77 22.21 8.33
CA ARG A 317 0.73 22.04 7.32
C ARG A 317 0.18 23.39 6.88
N GLN A 318 -0.17 23.49 5.59
CA GLN A 318 -1.00 24.57 5.07
C GLN A 318 -2.45 24.04 5.02
N GLY A 319 -3.38 24.69 5.71
CA GLY A 319 -4.78 24.27 5.79
C GLY A 319 -5.18 23.53 7.08
N SER A 320 -6.41 22.99 7.11
CA SER A 320 -6.95 22.26 8.27
C SER A 320 -6.30 20.88 8.45
N ARG A 321 -6.37 20.35 9.67
CA ARG A 321 -5.91 18.98 9.96
C ARG A 321 -6.76 17.95 9.21
N PRO A 322 -6.17 16.81 8.79
CA PRO A 322 -6.94 15.70 8.26
C PRO A 322 -7.88 15.15 9.35
N ALA A 323 -9.03 14.63 8.93
CA ALA A 323 -9.82 13.78 9.81
C ALA A 323 -9.06 12.49 10.11
N VAL A 324 -8.99 12.09 11.37
CA VAL A 324 -8.26 10.88 11.79
C VAL A 324 -9.21 9.94 12.52
N GLU A 325 -9.36 8.72 12.01
CA GLU A 325 -10.14 7.67 12.65
C GLU A 325 -9.38 6.34 12.71
N VAL A 326 -9.80 5.46 13.63
CA VAL A 326 -9.24 4.11 13.77
C VAL A 326 -10.19 3.11 13.13
N HIS A 327 -9.69 2.38 12.12
CA HIS A 327 -10.40 1.26 11.51
C HIS A 327 -9.53 0.02 11.62
N TYR A 328 -9.93 -0.92 12.48
CA TYR A 328 -9.18 -2.16 12.69
C TYR A 328 -9.26 -3.05 11.47
N LEU A 329 -8.10 -3.58 11.05
CA LEU A 329 -8.02 -4.47 9.88
C LEU A 329 -8.90 -5.70 10.06
N GLY A 330 -9.49 -6.18 8.99
CA GLY A 330 -10.22 -7.43 8.95
C GLY A 330 -9.33 -8.65 9.15
N ALA A 331 -9.90 -9.75 9.62
CA ALA A 331 -9.16 -10.97 9.91
C ALA A 331 -9.95 -12.26 9.63
N ASP A 332 -10.80 -12.25 8.65
CA ASP A 332 -11.40 -13.47 8.11
C ASP A 332 -10.47 -14.14 7.10
N PHE A 333 -10.52 -15.46 7.08
CA PHE A 333 -9.72 -16.29 6.21
C PHE A 333 -10.63 -17.12 5.33
N PRO A 334 -10.25 -17.36 4.04
CA PRO A 334 -11.00 -18.28 3.21
C PRO A 334 -11.08 -19.65 3.90
N THR A 335 -12.28 -20.16 4.07
CA THR A 335 -12.52 -21.54 4.49
C THR A 335 -12.00 -22.47 3.38
N ARG A 336 -10.83 -23.05 3.60
CA ARG A 336 -10.29 -24.11 2.73
C ARG A 336 -10.39 -25.44 3.44
N ALA A 337 -10.57 -26.50 2.66
CA ALA A 337 -10.49 -27.86 3.17
C ALA A 337 -9.13 -28.08 3.87
N PRO A 338 -9.11 -28.74 5.06
CA PRO A 338 -7.89 -29.01 5.77
C PRO A 338 -6.90 -29.77 4.91
N GLN A 339 -5.70 -29.26 4.76
CA GLN A 339 -4.60 -30.01 4.15
C GLN A 339 -3.86 -30.80 5.25
N PRO A 340 -3.24 -31.95 4.90
CA PRO A 340 -2.43 -32.68 5.86
C PRO A 340 -1.29 -31.79 6.36
N ALA A 341 -1.33 -31.45 7.64
CA ALA A 341 -0.22 -30.76 8.28
C ALA A 341 0.92 -31.74 8.56
N PRO A 342 2.19 -31.28 8.65
CA PRO A 342 3.28 -32.10 9.14
C PRO A 342 2.92 -32.76 10.47
N ALA A 343 3.21 -34.06 10.62
CA ALA A 343 3.00 -34.75 11.88
C ALA A 343 4.05 -34.27 12.90
N PHE A 344 3.60 -33.90 14.09
CA PHE A 344 4.46 -33.57 15.21
C PHE A 344 4.07 -34.45 16.39
N ASP A 345 5.06 -35.05 17.02
CA ASP A 345 4.87 -35.97 18.17
C ASP A 345 4.63 -35.22 19.48
N ARG A 346 4.75 -33.90 19.46
CA ARG A 346 4.64 -33.00 20.62
C ARG A 346 3.74 -31.82 20.32
N PRO A 347 3.20 -31.13 21.36
CA PRO A 347 2.49 -29.88 21.16
C PRO A 347 3.33 -28.87 20.36
N VAL A 348 2.70 -28.19 19.42
CA VAL A 348 3.38 -27.19 18.56
C VAL A 348 3.26 -25.80 19.19
N VAL A 349 4.39 -25.13 19.35
CA VAL A 349 4.48 -23.71 19.70
C VAL A 349 4.88 -22.96 18.43
N LEU A 350 3.94 -22.19 17.85
CA LEU A 350 4.07 -21.61 16.53
C LEU A 350 4.43 -20.13 16.59
N CYS A 351 5.47 -19.71 15.87
CA CYS A 351 5.85 -18.33 15.64
C CYS A 351 5.72 -18.01 14.14
N VAL A 352 4.84 -17.06 13.78
CA VAL A 352 4.55 -16.71 12.38
C VAL A 352 5.06 -15.31 12.07
N GLY A 353 5.69 -15.14 10.91
CA GLY A 353 6.11 -13.85 10.36
C GLY A 353 7.46 -13.88 9.68
N THR A 354 7.70 -12.91 8.80
CA THR A 354 8.99 -12.68 8.16
C THR A 354 10.11 -12.62 9.21
N ILE A 355 11.20 -13.31 8.98
CA ILE A 355 12.32 -13.37 9.93
C ILE A 355 13.14 -12.10 9.81
N GLU A 356 12.93 -11.19 10.74
CA GLU A 356 13.53 -9.86 10.78
C GLU A 356 13.68 -9.36 12.22
N PRO A 357 14.60 -8.42 12.52
CA PRO A 357 14.87 -7.96 13.89
C PRO A 357 13.62 -7.48 14.64
N ARG A 358 12.73 -6.77 13.97
CA ARG A 358 11.50 -6.20 14.55
C ARG A 358 10.55 -7.28 15.07
N LYS A 359 10.48 -8.44 14.41
CA LYS A 359 9.64 -9.58 14.80
C LYS A 359 10.23 -10.40 15.96
N ASN A 360 11.46 -10.12 16.37
CA ASN A 360 12.09 -10.63 17.57
C ASN A 360 12.26 -12.19 17.62
N GLN A 361 12.28 -12.85 16.46
CA GLN A 361 12.36 -14.34 16.42
C GLN A 361 13.62 -14.89 17.09
N ALA A 362 14.75 -14.16 17.06
CA ALA A 362 15.97 -14.60 17.74
C ALA A 362 15.76 -14.74 19.27
N ARG A 363 15.07 -13.78 19.90
CA ARG A 363 14.76 -13.86 21.33
C ARG A 363 13.71 -14.94 21.62
N ILE A 364 12.69 -15.07 20.78
CA ILE A 364 11.68 -16.13 20.88
C ILE A 364 12.38 -17.50 20.78
N LEU A 365 13.35 -17.67 19.86
CA LEU A 365 14.14 -18.89 19.75
C LEU A 365 14.91 -19.19 21.04
N ARG A 366 15.62 -18.22 21.60
CA ARG A 366 16.36 -18.39 22.87
C ARG A 366 15.41 -18.77 24.00
N ALA A 367 14.24 -18.15 24.09
CA ALA A 367 13.21 -18.48 25.07
C ALA A 367 12.67 -19.91 24.89
N MET A 368 12.48 -20.38 23.66
CA MET A 368 12.09 -21.78 23.38
C MET A 368 13.18 -22.76 23.79
N VAL A 369 14.45 -22.45 23.50
CA VAL A 369 15.62 -23.26 23.90
C VAL A 369 15.74 -23.33 25.43
N GLU A 370 15.62 -22.17 26.12
CA GLU A 370 15.63 -22.09 27.59
C GLU A 370 14.51 -22.94 28.21
N ALA A 371 13.29 -22.83 27.68
CA ALA A 371 12.16 -23.62 28.17
C ALA A 371 12.36 -25.12 27.97
N GLN A 372 12.91 -25.56 26.82
CA GLN A 372 13.21 -26.97 26.56
C GLN A 372 14.37 -27.51 27.43
N ALA A 373 15.39 -26.70 27.68
CA ALA A 373 16.53 -27.06 28.53
C ALA A 373 16.12 -27.41 29.96
N VAL A 374 15.05 -26.78 30.47
CA VAL A 374 14.46 -27.11 31.80
C VAL A 374 13.33 -28.13 31.72
N GLY A 375 13.20 -28.89 30.63
CA GLY A 375 12.34 -30.05 30.50
C GLY A 375 10.97 -29.82 29.85
N ALA A 376 10.66 -28.65 29.32
CA ALA A 376 9.40 -28.44 28.61
C ALA A 376 9.36 -29.26 27.30
N ARG A 377 8.26 -29.96 27.06
CA ARG A 377 8.09 -30.86 25.90
C ARG A 377 7.17 -30.26 24.87
N PHE A 378 7.74 -29.64 23.84
CA PHE A 378 7.04 -29.10 22.67
C PHE A 378 7.95 -29.05 21.45
N THR A 379 7.39 -28.89 20.27
CA THR A 379 8.15 -28.54 19.06
C THR A 379 7.96 -27.04 18.78
N GLY A 380 9.06 -26.27 18.76
CA GLY A 380 9.04 -24.86 18.34
C GLY A 380 9.05 -24.77 16.83
N VAL A 381 8.03 -24.13 16.25
CA VAL A 381 7.88 -23.99 14.80
C VAL A 381 7.92 -22.53 14.41
N PHE A 382 8.86 -22.18 13.53
CA PHE A 382 8.93 -20.86 12.91
C PHE A 382 8.40 -20.96 11.47
N ALA A 383 7.44 -20.14 11.12
CA ALA A 383 6.82 -20.10 9.81
C ALA A 383 6.93 -18.69 9.21
N GLY A 384 7.81 -18.53 8.22
CA GLY A 384 8.00 -17.22 7.57
C GLY A 384 9.28 -17.16 6.76
N ASN A 385 9.29 -16.27 5.78
CA ASN A 385 10.42 -16.12 4.89
C ASN A 385 11.54 -15.29 5.49
N ALA A 386 12.74 -15.44 4.90
CA ALA A 386 13.87 -14.58 5.24
C ALA A 386 13.57 -13.11 4.91
N GLY A 387 13.61 -12.26 5.92
CA GLY A 387 13.66 -10.81 5.79
C GLY A 387 15.10 -10.31 5.78
N TRP A 388 15.28 -9.07 6.22
CA TRP A 388 16.61 -8.47 6.35
C TRP A 388 17.25 -8.80 7.70
N LEU A 389 18.60 -8.77 7.78
CA LEU A 389 19.39 -8.98 9.00
C LEU A 389 19.07 -10.28 9.77
N ASN A 390 18.73 -11.35 9.06
CA ASN A 390 18.35 -12.63 9.67
C ASN A 390 19.51 -13.60 9.91
N GLY A 391 20.76 -13.23 9.61
CA GLY A 391 21.92 -14.12 9.71
C GLY A 391 22.17 -14.67 11.12
N ALA A 392 22.06 -13.83 12.14
CA ALA A 392 22.23 -14.23 13.54
C ALA A 392 21.16 -15.25 13.96
N PHE A 393 19.90 -15.02 13.63
CA PHE A 393 18.82 -15.97 13.89
C PHE A 393 19.11 -17.34 13.25
N ARG A 394 19.55 -17.37 11.99
CA ARG A 394 19.84 -18.64 11.29
C ARG A 394 20.98 -19.42 11.92
N GLN A 395 22.02 -18.73 12.37
CA GLN A 395 23.16 -19.38 13.07
C GLN A 395 22.69 -19.95 14.42
N GLU A 396 21.98 -19.18 15.23
CA GLU A 396 21.44 -19.62 16.51
C GLU A 396 20.45 -20.79 16.33
N PHE A 397 19.59 -20.73 15.32
CA PHE A 397 18.63 -21.79 15.01
C PHE A 397 19.36 -23.10 14.64
N ALA A 398 20.35 -23.05 13.75
CA ALA A 398 21.11 -24.20 13.35
C ALA A 398 21.90 -24.83 14.55
N ALA A 399 22.48 -23.99 15.40
CA ALA A 399 23.16 -24.43 16.61
C ALA A 399 22.20 -25.12 17.60
N ALA A 400 21.02 -24.56 17.80
CA ALA A 400 19.99 -25.14 18.68
C ALA A 400 19.49 -26.51 18.17
N VAL A 401 19.26 -26.64 16.86
CA VAL A 401 18.88 -27.92 16.24
C VAL A 401 20.01 -28.94 16.41
N ALA A 402 21.28 -28.56 16.18
CA ALA A 402 22.45 -29.43 16.38
C ALA A 402 22.62 -29.87 17.84
N ALA A 403 22.20 -29.05 18.81
CA ALA A 403 22.17 -29.37 20.23
C ALA A 403 20.98 -30.27 20.63
N GLY A 404 20.12 -30.69 19.69
CA GLY A 404 19.03 -31.65 19.93
C GLY A 404 17.71 -30.98 20.36
N HIS A 405 17.57 -29.65 20.28
CA HIS A 405 16.32 -29.00 20.55
C HIS A 405 15.27 -29.28 19.47
N SER A 406 14.01 -29.49 19.87
CA SER A 406 12.89 -29.78 18.97
C SER A 406 12.39 -28.51 18.30
N LEU A 407 12.97 -28.17 17.13
CA LEU A 407 12.71 -26.95 16.40
C LEU A 407 12.50 -27.25 14.90
N ALA A 408 11.62 -26.50 14.24
CA ALA A 408 11.39 -26.55 12.80
C ALA A 408 11.26 -25.14 12.21
N LEU A 409 11.80 -24.95 11.00
CA LEU A 409 11.70 -23.71 10.24
C LEU A 409 11.03 -24.01 8.89
N HIS A 410 9.90 -23.37 8.65
CA HIS A 410 9.16 -23.47 7.39
C HIS A 410 9.20 -22.14 6.65
N GLU A 411 9.89 -22.14 5.53
CA GLU A 411 9.97 -21.00 4.61
C GLU A 411 9.20 -21.33 3.33
N HIS A 412 8.75 -20.32 2.64
CA HIS A 412 8.05 -20.43 1.34
C HIS A 412 6.78 -21.31 1.37
N ILE A 413 6.13 -21.36 2.52
CA ILE A 413 4.84 -22.06 2.64
C ILE A 413 3.72 -21.21 2.07
N ASP A 414 2.72 -21.86 1.52
CA ASP A 414 1.49 -21.23 1.06
C ASP A 414 0.50 -21.01 2.22
N ASP A 415 -0.58 -20.30 1.92
CA ASP A 415 -1.61 -20.00 2.91
C ASP A 415 -2.28 -21.28 3.47
N ALA A 416 -2.38 -22.35 2.67
CA ALA A 416 -2.96 -23.61 3.12
C ALA A 416 -2.08 -24.33 4.12
N ALA A 417 -0.75 -24.38 3.86
CA ALA A 417 0.22 -24.93 4.79
C ALA A 417 0.32 -24.08 6.07
N LEU A 418 0.27 -22.75 5.96
CA LEU A 418 0.23 -21.86 7.12
C LEU A 418 -1.04 -22.12 7.96
N HIS A 419 -2.20 -22.25 7.30
CA HIS A 419 -3.45 -22.58 7.97
C HIS A 419 -3.34 -23.91 8.75
N ALA A 420 -2.77 -24.95 8.12
CA ALA A 420 -2.56 -26.24 8.75
C ALA A 420 -1.63 -26.15 9.98
N LEU A 421 -0.60 -25.29 9.95
CA LEU A 421 0.27 -25.07 11.12
C LEU A 421 -0.49 -24.39 12.26
N TYR A 422 -1.32 -23.39 11.99
CA TYR A 422 -2.18 -22.78 13.01
C TYR A 422 -3.14 -23.80 13.64
N GLU A 423 -3.78 -24.68 12.84
CA GLU A 423 -4.68 -25.73 13.34
C GLU A 423 -3.96 -26.75 14.24
N ARG A 424 -2.69 -26.98 14.02
CA ARG A 424 -1.85 -27.88 14.83
C ARG A 424 -1.24 -27.20 16.04
N ALA A 425 -1.18 -25.89 16.07
CA ALA A 425 -0.57 -25.17 17.17
C ALA A 425 -1.35 -25.37 18.47
N ALA A 426 -0.66 -25.67 19.55
CA ALA A 426 -1.22 -25.61 20.91
C ALA A 426 -1.45 -24.14 21.31
N PHE A 427 -0.54 -23.28 20.94
CA PHE A 427 -0.60 -21.83 21.04
C PHE A 427 0.45 -21.18 20.13
N THR A 428 0.34 -19.87 19.95
CA THR A 428 1.30 -19.10 19.17
C THR A 428 2.13 -18.16 20.03
N VAL A 429 3.28 -17.70 19.51
CA VAL A 429 4.14 -16.70 20.15
C VAL A 429 4.39 -15.56 19.16
N TYR A 430 3.99 -14.34 19.54
CA TYR A 430 4.15 -13.15 18.74
C TYR A 430 4.64 -11.97 19.59
N CYS A 431 5.91 -12.05 20.02
CA CYS A 431 6.55 -11.07 20.89
C CYS A 431 7.39 -10.07 20.08
N SER A 432 6.80 -9.45 19.04
CA SER A 432 7.47 -8.41 18.26
C SER A 432 7.87 -7.22 19.13
N LEU A 433 8.96 -6.56 18.76
CA LEU A 433 9.43 -5.36 19.45
C LEU A 433 8.51 -4.17 19.20
N ASP A 434 7.93 -4.10 18.01
CA ASP A 434 7.02 -3.06 17.58
C ASP A 434 6.19 -3.49 16.37
N GLU A 435 4.90 -3.10 16.33
CA GLU A 435 3.97 -3.39 15.24
C GLU A 435 2.92 -2.29 15.07
N GLY A 436 2.54 -2.04 13.81
CA GLY A 436 1.39 -1.19 13.54
C GLY A 436 0.06 -1.87 13.87
N PHE A 437 0.00 -3.23 13.78
CA PHE A 437 -1.19 -4.01 14.09
C PHE A 437 -0.83 -5.31 14.82
N GLY A 438 -0.72 -6.40 14.12
CA GLY A 438 -0.47 -7.72 14.71
C GLY A 438 -1.42 -8.77 14.14
N LEU A 439 -1.57 -8.80 12.81
CA LEU A 439 -2.42 -9.80 12.13
C LEU A 439 -2.20 -11.23 12.64
N PRO A 440 -0.96 -11.73 12.90
CA PRO A 440 -0.76 -13.08 13.40
C PRO A 440 -1.41 -13.37 14.76
N ILE A 441 -1.61 -12.36 15.61
CA ILE A 441 -2.33 -12.53 16.86
C ILE A 441 -3.81 -12.83 16.55
N ILE A 442 -4.45 -11.98 15.74
CA ILE A 442 -5.86 -12.19 15.35
C ILE A 442 -6.03 -13.50 14.58
N GLU A 443 -5.06 -13.84 13.71
CA GLU A 443 -5.05 -15.11 12.99
C GLU A 443 -5.06 -16.31 13.93
N SER A 444 -4.30 -16.26 15.01
CA SER A 444 -4.26 -17.27 16.06
C SER A 444 -5.60 -17.37 16.79
N LEU A 445 -6.09 -16.24 17.31
CA LEU A 445 -7.32 -16.18 18.11
C LEU A 445 -8.55 -16.62 17.32
N ARG A 446 -8.67 -16.20 16.06
CA ARG A 446 -9.77 -16.61 15.16
C ARG A 446 -9.84 -18.13 14.93
N ARG A 447 -8.72 -18.84 15.13
CA ARG A 447 -8.65 -20.31 15.09
C ARG A 447 -8.77 -20.95 16.47
N GLY A 448 -9.14 -20.16 17.47
CA GLY A 448 -9.23 -20.61 18.86
C GLY A 448 -7.87 -21.01 19.45
N ARG A 449 -6.76 -20.45 18.93
CA ARG A 449 -5.42 -20.73 19.46
C ARG A 449 -4.96 -19.56 20.32
N PRO A 450 -4.61 -19.80 21.59
CA PRO A 450 -4.04 -18.78 22.46
C PRO A 450 -2.76 -18.19 21.88
N CYS A 451 -2.45 -16.95 22.26
CA CYS A 451 -1.24 -16.28 21.80
C CYS A 451 -0.45 -15.69 22.98
N ILE A 452 0.85 -15.95 23.04
CA ILE A 452 1.77 -15.15 23.86
C ILE A 452 2.12 -13.93 23.02
N ALA A 453 1.73 -12.75 23.48
CA ALA A 453 1.89 -11.51 22.72
C ALA A 453 2.73 -10.48 23.49
N SER A 454 3.34 -9.55 22.75
CA SER A 454 4.03 -8.41 23.34
C SER A 454 3.05 -7.51 24.12
N ASN A 455 3.46 -7.04 25.29
CA ASN A 455 2.71 -6.07 26.11
C ASN A 455 2.82 -4.62 25.58
N ARG A 456 3.19 -4.41 24.31
CA ARG A 456 3.46 -3.08 23.71
C ARG A 456 2.52 -2.78 22.55
N GLY A 457 2.20 -1.49 22.41
CA GLY A 457 1.54 -0.92 21.24
C GLY A 457 0.26 -1.66 20.84
N SER A 458 0.09 -1.84 19.54
CA SER A 458 -1.08 -2.50 18.95
C SER A 458 -1.27 -3.96 19.38
N MET A 459 -0.21 -4.68 19.75
CA MET A 459 -0.30 -6.07 20.22
C MET A 459 -0.98 -6.15 21.57
N ARG A 460 -0.64 -5.27 22.51
CA ARG A 460 -1.33 -5.11 23.77
C ARG A 460 -2.80 -4.69 23.56
N GLU A 461 -3.03 -3.72 22.70
CA GLU A 461 -4.37 -3.24 22.35
C GLU A 461 -5.28 -4.37 21.84
N ILE A 462 -4.77 -5.24 20.96
CA ILE A 462 -5.49 -6.41 20.47
C ILE A 462 -5.81 -7.36 21.63
N ALA A 463 -4.81 -7.70 22.45
CA ALA A 463 -4.98 -8.61 23.57
C ALA A 463 -6.05 -8.13 24.58
N GLU A 464 -6.03 -6.84 24.91
CA GLU A 464 -7.00 -6.22 25.82
C GLU A 464 -8.44 -6.20 25.24
N ARG A 465 -8.56 -6.14 23.91
CA ARG A 465 -9.87 -6.14 23.22
C ARG A 465 -10.47 -7.53 23.04
N THR A 466 -9.63 -8.55 22.93
CA THR A 466 -10.10 -9.88 22.53
C THR A 466 -10.03 -10.91 23.65
N GLY A 467 -9.13 -10.76 24.62
CA GLY A 467 -8.72 -11.89 25.45
C GLY A 467 -7.95 -12.95 24.66
N GLY A 468 -7.74 -14.13 25.27
CA GLY A 468 -7.04 -15.24 24.61
C GLY A 468 -5.53 -15.04 24.43
N CYS A 469 -4.98 -13.99 25.00
CA CYS A 469 -3.56 -13.65 24.96
C CYS A 469 -2.94 -13.62 26.34
N GLU A 470 -1.70 -14.09 26.42
CA GLU A 470 -0.81 -13.83 27.55
C GLU A 470 0.18 -12.74 27.17
N LEU A 471 0.20 -11.64 27.91
CA LEU A 471 1.08 -10.50 27.63
C LEU A 471 2.42 -10.65 28.35
N VAL A 472 3.52 -10.44 27.60
CA VAL A 472 4.89 -10.52 28.12
C VAL A 472 5.71 -9.31 27.64
N ASP A 473 6.76 -8.94 28.39
CA ASP A 473 7.74 -8.01 27.89
C ASP A 473 8.55 -8.64 26.76
N PRO A 474 8.50 -8.12 25.53
CA PRO A 474 9.21 -8.68 24.38
C PRO A 474 10.75 -8.62 24.54
N GLU A 475 11.28 -7.86 25.50
CA GLU A 475 12.72 -7.77 25.79
C GLU A 475 13.17 -8.69 26.92
N ASN A 476 12.24 -9.36 27.61
CA ASN A 476 12.53 -10.29 28.70
C ASN A 476 12.47 -11.76 28.24
N THR A 477 13.63 -12.32 27.87
CA THR A 477 13.72 -13.72 27.37
C THR A 477 13.23 -14.72 28.43
N THR A 478 13.57 -14.54 29.69
CA THR A 478 13.19 -15.45 30.79
C THR A 478 11.68 -15.46 31.04
N GLU A 479 11.02 -14.31 30.97
CA GLU A 479 9.55 -14.19 31.07
C GLU A 479 8.87 -14.93 29.91
N ILE A 480 9.34 -14.71 28.68
CA ILE A 480 8.84 -15.43 27.49
C ILE A 480 9.03 -16.96 27.69
N ALA A 481 10.22 -17.40 28.13
CA ALA A 481 10.52 -18.82 28.37
C ALA A 481 9.62 -19.43 29.46
N ALA A 482 9.44 -18.73 30.58
CA ALA A 482 8.57 -19.16 31.68
C ALA A 482 7.11 -19.30 31.22
N THR A 483 6.62 -18.34 30.43
CA THR A 483 5.25 -18.37 29.88
C THR A 483 5.08 -19.51 28.88
N ILE A 484 6.05 -19.71 27.97
CA ILE A 484 6.05 -20.87 27.04
C ILE A 484 6.01 -22.17 27.82
N ARG A 485 6.88 -22.34 28.84
CA ARG A 485 6.93 -23.55 29.70
C ARG A 485 5.59 -23.79 30.39
N ARG A 486 5.02 -22.78 31.00
CA ARG A 486 3.74 -22.85 31.70
C ARG A 486 2.62 -23.28 30.74
N LEU A 487 2.46 -22.59 29.61
CA LEU A 487 1.43 -22.94 28.64
C LEU A 487 1.68 -24.28 27.95
N ALA A 488 2.93 -24.75 27.79
CA ALA A 488 3.20 -26.07 27.26
C ALA A 488 2.80 -27.20 28.21
N ALA A 489 2.93 -27.00 29.53
CA ALA A 489 2.65 -28.00 30.55
C ALA A 489 1.19 -27.94 31.05
N ASP A 490 0.61 -26.77 31.23
CA ASP A 490 -0.70 -26.55 31.84
C ASP A 490 -1.81 -26.48 30.79
N SER A 491 -2.56 -27.58 30.62
CA SER A 491 -3.72 -27.63 29.72
C SER A 491 -4.86 -26.71 30.19
N ASN A 492 -5.09 -26.56 31.50
CA ASN A 492 -6.19 -25.75 32.02
C ASN A 492 -5.98 -24.27 31.72
N ALA A 493 -4.73 -23.77 31.86
CA ALA A 493 -4.39 -22.40 31.48
C ALA A 493 -4.61 -22.16 29.97
N ARG A 494 -4.21 -23.11 29.11
CA ARG A 494 -4.49 -23.05 27.68
C ARG A 494 -5.98 -23.07 27.37
N ASP A 495 -6.74 -23.94 28.06
CA ASP A 495 -8.18 -24.08 27.83
C ASP A 495 -8.96 -22.81 28.21
N GLN A 496 -8.52 -22.09 29.25
CA GLN A 496 -9.07 -20.79 29.58
C GLN A 496 -8.83 -19.79 28.44
N LEU A 497 -7.59 -19.59 28.04
CA LEU A 497 -7.24 -18.68 26.93
C LEU A 497 -7.88 -19.11 25.60
N THR A 498 -8.06 -20.42 25.37
CA THR A 498 -8.78 -20.94 24.20
C THR A 498 -10.25 -20.55 24.22
N ARG A 499 -10.91 -20.58 25.39
CA ARG A 499 -12.32 -20.12 25.51
C ARG A 499 -12.43 -18.63 25.21
N GLU A 500 -11.51 -17.83 25.76
CA GLU A 500 -11.45 -16.39 25.47
C GLU A 500 -11.22 -16.13 23.98
N ALA A 501 -10.24 -16.80 23.35
CA ALA A 501 -9.95 -16.68 21.93
C ALA A 501 -11.16 -17.02 21.03
N LYS A 502 -11.92 -18.08 21.41
CA LYS A 502 -13.14 -18.47 20.68
C LYS A 502 -14.30 -17.51 20.88
N ALA A 503 -14.36 -16.82 22.00
CA ALA A 503 -15.36 -15.79 22.28
C ALA A 503 -15.02 -14.44 21.64
N ALA A 504 -13.76 -14.24 21.21
CA ALA A 504 -13.30 -13.01 20.61
C ALA A 504 -14.04 -12.70 19.31
N THR A 505 -14.60 -11.50 19.22
CA THR A 505 -15.20 -10.97 17.99
C THR A 505 -14.23 -10.00 17.33
N TRP A 506 -14.14 -10.07 16.02
CA TRP A 506 -13.26 -9.20 15.24
C TRP A 506 -13.88 -8.88 13.88
N PRO A 507 -13.72 -7.66 13.34
CA PRO A 507 -14.28 -7.30 12.05
C PRO A 507 -13.80 -8.23 10.93
N SER A 508 -14.67 -8.48 9.97
CA SER A 508 -14.28 -9.10 8.70
C SER A 508 -13.57 -8.09 7.80
N TRP A 509 -12.91 -8.57 6.73
CA TRP A 509 -12.37 -7.68 5.71
C TRP A 509 -13.46 -6.88 5.00
N ARG A 510 -14.66 -7.43 4.91
CA ARG A 510 -15.83 -6.71 4.40
C ARG A 510 -16.20 -5.56 5.31
N ASP A 511 -16.34 -5.79 6.63
CA ASP A 511 -16.67 -4.74 7.60
C ASP A 511 -15.62 -3.62 7.58
N TYR A 512 -14.34 -3.99 7.53
CA TYR A 512 -13.24 -3.02 7.37
C TYR A 512 -13.39 -2.19 6.09
N THR A 513 -13.72 -2.84 4.97
CA THR A 513 -13.91 -2.14 3.69
C THR A 513 -15.11 -1.19 3.76
N GLU A 514 -16.22 -1.62 4.35
CA GLU A 514 -17.44 -0.81 4.53
C GLU A 514 -17.15 0.44 5.35
N THR A 515 -16.49 0.29 6.51
CA THR A 515 -16.17 1.41 7.40
C THR A 515 -15.18 2.38 6.75
N LEU A 516 -14.14 1.87 6.08
CA LEU A 516 -13.15 2.70 5.38
C LEU A 516 -13.79 3.50 4.22
N VAL A 517 -14.64 2.87 3.42
CA VAL A 517 -15.35 3.55 2.31
C VAL A 517 -16.33 4.58 2.84
N ALA A 518 -17.06 4.29 3.91
CA ALA A 518 -17.95 5.25 4.55
C ALA A 518 -17.18 6.47 5.05
N PHE A 519 -16.08 6.26 5.75
CA PHE A 519 -15.20 7.32 6.23
C PHE A 519 -14.66 8.19 5.08
N ALA A 520 -14.17 7.57 4.01
CA ALA A 520 -13.65 8.29 2.85
C ALA A 520 -14.69 9.18 2.15
N ARG A 521 -15.97 8.81 2.24
CA ARG A 521 -17.08 9.58 1.65
C ARG A 521 -17.54 10.72 2.54
N THR A 522 -17.49 10.57 3.85
CA THR A 522 -18.05 11.49 4.83
C THR A 522 -17.02 12.41 5.47
N ALA A 523 -15.75 12.06 5.44
CA ALA A 523 -14.68 12.86 6.02
C ALA A 523 -14.68 14.28 5.44
N PRO A 524 -14.60 15.33 6.28
CA PRO A 524 -14.59 16.71 5.82
C PRO A 524 -13.36 16.93 4.94
N ALA A 525 -13.54 17.61 3.81
CA ALA A 525 -12.43 18.04 2.98
C ALA A 525 -11.54 19.01 3.78
N ALA A 526 -10.28 18.66 3.96
CA ALA A 526 -9.34 19.42 4.77
C ALA A 526 -9.08 20.81 4.15
N GLY A 527 -9.66 21.86 4.73
CA GLY A 527 -9.37 23.25 4.38
C GLY A 527 -9.93 23.76 3.07
N ARG A 528 -10.84 23.04 2.44
CA ARG A 528 -11.59 23.55 1.29
C ARG A 528 -12.73 24.45 1.83
N ARG A 529 -12.51 25.76 1.88
CA ARG A 529 -13.66 26.66 1.98
C ARG A 529 -14.53 26.40 0.75
N ALA A 530 -15.83 26.13 1.01
CA ALA A 530 -16.81 26.13 -0.06
C ALA A 530 -16.64 27.39 -0.88
N ALA A 531 -16.52 27.23 -2.20
CA ALA A 531 -16.52 28.36 -3.14
C ALA A 531 -17.89 29.01 -3.13
#